data_28fe22cb50acc6a6ce8341926c2dd833
#
_entry.id   28fe22cb50acc6a6ce8341926c2dd833
#
_cell.length_a   1.000
_cell.length_b   1.000
_cell.length_c   1.000
_cell.angle_alpha   90.00
_cell.angle_beta   90.00
_cell.angle_gamma   90.00
#
_symmetry.space_group_name_H-M   'P 1'
#
loop_
_entity.id
_entity.type
_entity.pdbx_description
1 polymer ?
#
loop_
_entity_poly.entity_id
_entity_poly.type
_entity_poly.pdbx_seq_one_letter_code
_entity_poly.pdbx_strand_id
1 'polypeptide(L)'
;MFAAQISTQTAIIILVLFGLAWVGFGWWLGRRNRTVDDFMLAGRNVGLALASATAMATWVTSNTTLVAPQLTYQFGVWGMIGYSMAALGLILFAPMAKRIKTLMPKGFTCGDFIRVRYGRGAWYVFLVVSFCYAMGWLISLGMAGGILLHSLSGLDYHVGMTVILAICVGYTLLGGLKAVIATDFIQTLIILCGVLFIGYVCWQDVGLERIYDSVSREQPQLLNLLFPAAIMFLFNNIFFGIGEIFHSNVWWSRAFAFREGVGKKAYLISGLLWLPIPIVTGFIALAAPALGIYPPSPDMVGPLVAAKLLGSVGAVFVFIVVFSALASSLDSLLAATSDLLTEDIYRGILKPGASNEHLFKVSKWVILGLGLLTWVLCLPRMTTLGELLNFTGAFVASTIWPIVFGLYRPRLGGVYAGSAMLLGTIIGLVAYVQIGFYVAALTSCLVSLVVCLIGLALYNDEFNWERLQRMEK
;
A
#
# COMPACT_ATOMS: atom_id res chain seq x y z
N MET A 1 31.35 -8.88 -2.31
CA MET A 1 30.27 -9.86 -2.57
C MET A 1 29.69 -10.24 -1.21
N PHE A 2 28.41 -9.91 -0.94
CA PHE A 2 27.78 -10.35 0.32
C PHE A 2 27.63 -11.87 0.28
N ALA A 3 28.10 -12.56 1.31
CA ALA A 3 27.86 -14.00 1.43
C ALA A 3 26.35 -14.21 1.60
N ALA A 4 25.74 -14.99 0.71
CA ALA A 4 24.34 -15.36 0.83
C ALA A 4 24.13 -16.05 2.20
N GLN A 5 23.10 -15.60 2.93
CA GLN A 5 22.79 -16.11 4.27
C GLN A 5 22.06 -17.46 4.22
N ILE A 6 21.34 -17.71 3.13
CA ILE A 6 20.70 -19.00 2.82
C ILE A 6 21.12 -19.46 1.42
N SER A 7 21.22 -20.77 1.22
CA SER A 7 21.50 -21.28 -0.13
C SER A 7 20.32 -21.01 -1.08
N THR A 8 20.62 -20.81 -2.35
CA THR A 8 19.59 -20.65 -3.40
C THR A 8 18.60 -21.82 -3.40
N GLN A 9 19.08 -23.05 -3.17
CA GLN A 9 18.25 -24.24 -3.08
C GLN A 9 17.27 -24.17 -1.89
N THR A 10 17.76 -23.77 -0.71
CA THR A 10 16.94 -23.56 0.49
C THR A 10 15.89 -22.49 0.24
N ALA A 11 16.25 -21.35 -0.40
CA ALA A 11 15.32 -20.28 -0.72
C ALA A 11 14.17 -20.76 -1.65
N ILE A 12 14.51 -21.54 -2.68
CA ILE A 12 13.51 -22.11 -3.60
C ILE A 12 12.58 -23.08 -2.87
N ILE A 13 13.11 -23.96 -2.03
CA ILE A 13 12.29 -24.92 -1.27
C ILE A 13 11.30 -24.18 -0.36
N ILE A 14 11.79 -23.20 0.41
CA ILE A 14 10.93 -22.42 1.31
C ILE A 14 9.85 -21.65 0.52
N LEU A 15 10.26 -21.02 -0.58
CA LEU A 15 9.34 -20.27 -1.46
C LEU A 15 8.22 -21.17 -2.01
N VAL A 16 8.56 -22.36 -2.49
CA VAL A 16 7.60 -23.33 -3.01
C VAL A 16 6.68 -23.84 -1.90
N LEU A 17 7.22 -24.28 -0.77
CA LEU A 17 6.42 -24.81 0.33
C LEU A 17 5.47 -23.73 0.91
N PHE A 18 6.00 -22.55 1.14
CA PHE A 18 5.21 -21.43 1.66
C PHE A 18 4.15 -20.97 0.64
N GLY A 19 4.53 -20.89 -0.64
CA GLY A 19 3.62 -20.55 -1.73
C GLY A 19 2.50 -21.57 -1.89
N LEU A 20 2.79 -22.88 -1.87
CA LEU A 20 1.78 -23.94 -1.94
C LEU A 20 0.82 -23.88 -0.74
N ALA A 21 1.33 -23.59 0.47
CA ALA A 21 0.50 -23.42 1.64
C ALA A 21 -0.51 -22.26 1.47
N TRP A 22 -0.06 -21.10 0.98
CA TRP A 22 -0.93 -19.95 0.75
C TRP A 22 -1.92 -20.18 -0.40
N VAL A 23 -1.50 -20.76 -1.53
CA VAL A 23 -2.39 -21.10 -2.64
C VAL A 23 -3.44 -22.12 -2.20
N GLY A 24 -3.04 -23.15 -1.44
CA GLY A 24 -3.96 -24.15 -0.90
C GLY A 24 -4.98 -23.55 0.07
N PHE A 25 -4.54 -22.64 0.94
CA PHE A 25 -5.41 -21.96 1.89
C PHE A 25 -6.38 -21.00 1.17
N GLY A 26 -5.89 -20.23 0.18
CA GLY A 26 -6.71 -19.38 -0.66
C GLY A 26 -7.78 -20.17 -1.42
N TRP A 27 -7.41 -21.32 -2.01
CA TRP A 27 -8.35 -22.24 -2.66
C TRP A 27 -9.40 -22.76 -1.68
N TRP A 28 -8.98 -23.19 -0.50
CA TRP A 28 -9.91 -23.75 0.52
C TRP A 28 -10.93 -22.71 0.98
N LEU A 29 -10.55 -21.46 1.15
CA LEU A 29 -11.46 -20.36 1.50
C LEU A 29 -12.31 -19.93 0.31
N GLY A 30 -11.71 -19.82 -0.88
CA GLY A 30 -12.35 -19.32 -2.10
C GLY A 30 -13.44 -20.23 -2.66
N ARG A 31 -13.38 -21.55 -2.39
CA ARG A 31 -14.39 -22.52 -2.84
C ARG A 31 -15.80 -22.22 -2.32
N ARG A 32 -15.94 -21.37 -1.31
CA ARG A 32 -17.22 -20.96 -0.73
C ARG A 32 -17.78 -19.66 -1.34
N ASN A 33 -17.00 -18.97 -2.17
CA ASN A 33 -17.46 -17.74 -2.82
C ASN A 33 -18.41 -18.10 -3.96
N ARG A 34 -19.67 -17.65 -3.87
CA ARG A 34 -20.73 -17.93 -4.86
C ARG A 34 -21.20 -16.67 -5.58
N THR A 35 -21.00 -15.51 -4.99
CA THR A 35 -21.50 -14.24 -5.50
C THR A 35 -20.37 -13.21 -5.66
N VAL A 36 -20.63 -12.15 -6.41
CA VAL A 36 -19.73 -10.97 -6.53
C VAL A 36 -19.50 -10.34 -5.16
N ASP A 37 -20.53 -10.20 -4.34
CA ASP A 37 -20.42 -9.67 -2.97
C ASP A 37 -19.52 -10.53 -2.07
N ASP A 38 -19.60 -11.87 -2.20
CA ASP A 38 -18.68 -12.76 -1.46
C ASP A 38 -17.23 -12.57 -1.91
N PHE A 39 -17.00 -12.44 -3.21
CA PHE A 39 -15.67 -12.36 -3.80
C PHE A 39 -15.03 -10.98 -3.60
N MET A 40 -15.77 -9.90 -3.91
CA MET A 40 -15.25 -8.51 -3.86
C MET A 40 -15.36 -7.86 -2.48
N LEU A 41 -16.37 -8.22 -1.66
CA LEU A 41 -16.69 -7.55 -0.40
C LEU A 41 -16.83 -8.51 0.81
N ALA A 42 -16.36 -9.74 0.69
CA ALA A 42 -16.39 -10.74 1.77
C ALA A 42 -17.78 -10.87 2.45
N GLY A 43 -18.87 -10.70 1.69
CA GLY A 43 -20.25 -10.78 2.18
C GLY A 43 -20.66 -9.65 3.12
N ARG A 44 -19.95 -8.53 3.17
CA ARG A 44 -20.23 -7.30 3.96
C ARG A 44 -20.44 -7.53 5.47
N ASN A 45 -19.84 -8.59 6.05
CA ASN A 45 -20.07 -8.97 7.44
C ASN A 45 -18.77 -9.25 8.23
N VAL A 46 -17.70 -8.50 7.97
CA VAL A 46 -16.41 -8.67 8.64
C VAL A 46 -16.44 -8.05 10.03
N GLY A 47 -16.12 -8.84 11.06
CA GLY A 47 -16.10 -8.41 12.46
C GLY A 47 -14.81 -7.66 12.84
N LEU A 48 -14.80 -7.05 14.05
CA LEU A 48 -13.74 -6.12 14.48
C LEU A 48 -12.33 -6.72 14.43
N ALA A 49 -12.12 -7.93 14.93
CA ALA A 49 -10.79 -8.55 14.98
C ALA A 49 -10.20 -8.73 13.57
N LEU A 50 -10.97 -9.35 12.67
CA LEU A 50 -10.54 -9.53 11.28
C LEU A 50 -10.42 -8.20 10.54
N ALA A 51 -11.32 -7.24 10.79
CA ALA A 51 -11.28 -5.92 10.17
C ALA A 51 -10.02 -5.13 10.58
N SER A 52 -9.66 -5.16 11.86
CA SER A 52 -8.45 -4.50 12.35
C SER A 52 -7.19 -5.19 11.82
N ALA A 53 -7.16 -6.52 11.84
CA ALA A 53 -6.02 -7.28 11.35
C ALA A 53 -5.79 -7.06 9.85
N THR A 54 -6.84 -7.17 9.02
CA THR A 54 -6.70 -6.98 7.56
C THR A 54 -6.27 -5.55 7.22
N ALA A 55 -6.84 -4.53 7.87
CA ALA A 55 -6.44 -3.15 7.59
C ALA A 55 -5.00 -2.86 8.04
N MET A 56 -4.54 -3.46 9.14
CA MET A 56 -3.15 -3.34 9.58
C MET A 56 -2.20 -4.12 8.68
N ALA A 57 -2.47 -5.42 8.42
CA ALA A 57 -1.59 -6.26 7.60
C ALA A 57 -1.44 -5.74 6.17
N THR A 58 -2.53 -5.30 5.55
CA THR A 58 -2.50 -4.70 4.21
C THR A 58 -1.63 -3.44 4.15
N TRP A 59 -1.56 -2.65 5.23
CA TRP A 59 -0.72 -1.45 5.30
C TRP A 59 0.71 -1.75 5.74
N VAL A 60 0.99 -2.90 6.38
CA VAL A 60 2.35 -3.41 6.56
C VAL A 60 2.75 -4.17 5.31
N THR A 61 3.25 -3.45 4.35
CA THR A 61 3.67 -3.97 3.06
C THR A 61 5.14 -4.42 3.10
N SER A 62 5.59 -5.11 2.04
CA SER A 62 7.04 -5.25 1.80
C SER A 62 7.72 -3.88 1.70
N ASN A 63 7.01 -2.86 1.23
CA ASN A 63 7.52 -1.49 1.24
C ASN A 63 7.76 -0.99 2.67
N THR A 64 6.90 -1.31 3.65
CA THR A 64 7.15 -0.97 5.05
C THR A 64 8.41 -1.63 5.59
N THR A 65 8.68 -2.87 5.22
CA THR A 65 9.84 -3.64 5.69
C THR A 65 11.11 -3.42 4.87
N LEU A 66 11.03 -2.84 3.68
CA LEU A 66 12.15 -2.54 2.80
C LEU A 66 12.36 -1.03 2.60
N VAL A 67 11.28 -0.26 2.36
CA VAL A 67 11.38 1.18 2.08
C VAL A 67 11.57 1.99 3.36
N ALA A 68 10.95 1.64 4.50
CA ALA A 68 11.24 2.37 5.74
C ALA A 68 12.70 2.23 6.16
N PRO A 69 13.34 1.04 6.12
CA PRO A 69 14.80 0.90 6.24
C PRO A 69 15.57 1.71 5.20
N GLN A 70 15.20 1.64 3.92
CA GLN A 70 15.84 2.41 2.85
C GLN A 70 15.85 3.91 3.16
N LEU A 71 14.69 4.48 3.47
CA LEU A 71 14.55 5.90 3.75
C LEU A 71 15.26 6.33 5.03
N THR A 72 15.31 5.43 6.04
CA THR A 72 16.09 5.68 7.24
C THR A 72 17.59 5.69 6.93
N TYR A 73 18.06 4.80 6.08
CA TYR A 73 19.44 4.76 5.60
C TYR A 73 19.81 6.02 4.79
N GLN A 74 18.83 6.66 4.13
CA GLN A 74 19.02 7.88 3.32
C GLN A 74 18.79 9.20 4.10
N PHE A 75 17.81 9.24 5.02
CA PHE A 75 17.33 10.45 5.71
C PHE A 75 17.46 10.37 7.23
N GLY A 76 18.08 9.32 7.77
CA GLY A 76 18.26 9.14 9.21
C GLY A 76 16.94 8.96 9.95
N VAL A 77 16.85 9.53 11.14
CA VAL A 77 15.68 9.42 12.03
C VAL A 77 14.39 9.88 11.36
N TRP A 78 14.45 10.92 10.51
CA TRP A 78 13.28 11.40 9.77
C TRP A 78 12.75 10.40 8.75
N GLY A 79 13.60 9.49 8.22
CA GLY A 79 13.16 8.42 7.34
C GLY A 79 12.15 7.51 8.00
N MET A 80 12.46 6.99 9.20
CA MET A 80 11.55 6.11 9.94
C MET A 80 10.34 6.85 10.52
N ILE A 81 10.52 8.05 11.09
CA ILE A 81 9.42 8.84 11.62
C ILE A 81 8.49 9.29 10.50
N GLY A 82 9.04 9.82 9.40
CA GLY A 82 8.25 10.27 8.26
C GLY A 82 7.42 9.14 7.67
N TYR A 83 8.00 7.95 7.52
CA TYR A 83 7.25 6.81 7.04
C TYR A 83 6.16 6.37 8.04
N SER A 84 6.47 6.38 9.34
CA SER A 84 5.51 6.04 10.40
C SER A 84 4.31 7.00 10.45
N MET A 85 4.49 8.28 10.09
CA MET A 85 3.39 9.25 10.05
C MET A 85 2.32 8.92 8.99
N ALA A 86 2.57 8.03 8.05
CA ALA A 86 1.56 7.50 7.14
C ALA A 86 0.40 6.79 7.88
N ALA A 87 0.59 6.37 9.14
CA ALA A 87 -0.48 5.90 10.03
C ALA A 87 -1.63 6.90 10.19
N LEU A 88 -1.36 8.21 10.04
CA LEU A 88 -2.39 9.25 10.07
C LEU A 88 -3.47 9.02 9.01
N GLY A 89 -3.11 8.42 7.86
CA GLY A 89 -4.09 8.04 6.84
C GLY A 89 -5.19 7.14 7.37
N LEU A 90 -4.82 6.04 8.06
CA LEU A 90 -5.79 5.12 8.67
C LEU A 90 -6.60 5.78 9.79
N ILE A 91 -5.94 6.55 10.65
CA ILE A 91 -6.59 7.24 11.78
C ILE A 91 -7.63 8.25 11.27
N LEU A 92 -7.27 9.07 10.27
CA LEU A 92 -8.18 10.06 9.69
C LEU A 92 -9.26 9.43 8.81
N PHE A 93 -9.01 8.26 8.22
CA PHE A 93 -10.03 7.51 7.47
C PHE A 93 -11.08 6.86 8.39
N ALA A 94 -10.79 6.64 9.64
CA ALA A 94 -11.71 5.99 10.59
C ALA A 94 -13.10 6.66 10.66
N PRO A 95 -13.25 7.99 10.84
CA PRO A 95 -14.55 8.65 10.76
C PRO A 95 -15.14 8.62 9.34
N MET A 96 -14.29 8.68 8.29
CA MET A 96 -14.73 8.61 6.90
C MET A 96 -15.32 7.25 6.56
N ALA A 97 -14.73 6.14 7.02
CA ALA A 97 -15.24 4.80 6.81
C ALA A 97 -16.67 4.62 7.35
N LYS A 98 -16.95 5.20 8.54
CA LYS A 98 -18.32 5.24 9.07
C LYS A 98 -19.25 6.02 8.15
N ARG A 99 -18.83 7.21 7.69
CA ARG A 99 -19.64 8.07 6.84
C ARG A 99 -19.89 7.44 5.46
N ILE A 100 -18.86 6.83 4.86
CA ILE A 100 -18.96 6.09 3.59
C ILE A 100 -20.03 4.99 3.70
N LYS A 101 -19.95 4.16 4.74
CA LYS A 101 -20.92 3.07 4.96
C LYS A 101 -22.34 3.59 5.12
N THR A 102 -22.54 4.73 5.81
CA THR A 102 -23.86 5.36 6.00
C THR A 102 -24.40 5.97 4.71
N LEU A 103 -23.55 6.69 3.95
CA LEU A 103 -23.96 7.37 2.71
C LEU A 103 -24.14 6.41 1.54
N MET A 104 -23.37 5.30 1.52
CA MET A 104 -23.34 4.36 0.40
C MET A 104 -23.45 2.90 0.88
N PRO A 105 -24.58 2.48 1.46
CA PRO A 105 -24.73 1.12 2.01
C PRO A 105 -24.60 0.03 0.92
N LYS A 106 -24.88 0.37 -0.34
CA LYS A 106 -24.78 -0.50 -1.52
C LYS A 106 -23.53 -0.23 -2.38
N GLY A 107 -22.59 0.61 -1.93
CA GLY A 107 -21.37 0.93 -2.66
C GLY A 107 -20.43 -0.25 -2.82
N PHE A 108 -19.61 -0.24 -3.87
CA PHE A 108 -18.58 -1.23 -4.16
C PHE A 108 -17.18 -0.62 -4.21
N THR A 109 -17.05 0.55 -4.84
CA THR A 109 -15.75 1.17 -5.13
C THR A 109 -15.70 2.64 -4.73
N CYS A 110 -14.48 3.19 -4.60
CA CYS A 110 -14.27 4.64 -4.54
C CYS A 110 -14.74 5.32 -5.83
N GLY A 111 -14.60 4.66 -6.98
CA GLY A 111 -15.08 5.14 -8.27
C GLY A 111 -16.59 5.40 -8.28
N ASP A 112 -17.38 4.54 -7.65
CA ASP A 112 -18.82 4.75 -7.47
C ASP A 112 -19.11 6.08 -6.76
N PHE A 113 -18.37 6.37 -5.68
CA PHE A 113 -18.50 7.64 -4.98
C PHE A 113 -18.19 8.83 -5.87
N ILE A 114 -17.05 8.83 -6.55
CA ILE A 114 -16.65 9.93 -7.43
C ILE A 114 -17.66 10.15 -8.56
N ARG A 115 -18.13 9.06 -9.16
CA ARG A 115 -19.09 9.10 -10.26
C ARG A 115 -20.43 9.74 -9.85
N VAL A 116 -21.01 9.29 -8.74
CA VAL A 116 -22.30 9.80 -8.24
C VAL A 116 -22.15 11.22 -7.71
N ARG A 117 -21.05 11.52 -7.01
CA ARG A 117 -20.82 12.81 -6.35
C ARG A 117 -20.46 13.92 -7.33
N TYR A 118 -19.62 13.61 -8.34
CA TYR A 118 -19.00 14.62 -9.21
C TYR A 118 -19.31 14.45 -10.69
N GLY A 119 -19.97 13.36 -11.06
CA GLY A 119 -20.30 13.06 -12.44
C GLY A 119 -19.17 12.42 -13.24
N ARG A 120 -19.44 12.14 -14.52
CA ARG A 120 -18.57 11.32 -15.39
C ARG A 120 -17.21 11.96 -15.67
N GLY A 121 -17.12 13.28 -15.80
CA GLY A 121 -15.84 13.96 -16.12
C GLY A 121 -14.79 13.76 -15.02
N ALA A 122 -15.12 14.06 -13.78
CA ALA A 122 -14.25 13.84 -12.64
C ALA A 122 -13.96 12.34 -12.41
N TRP A 123 -14.94 11.47 -12.68
CA TRP A 123 -14.78 10.03 -12.57
C TRP A 123 -13.76 9.47 -13.59
N TYR A 124 -13.75 9.92 -14.84
CA TYR A 124 -12.73 9.50 -15.80
C TYR A 124 -11.32 9.91 -15.38
N VAL A 125 -11.15 11.15 -14.88
CA VAL A 125 -9.86 11.58 -14.33
C VAL A 125 -9.45 10.70 -13.15
N PHE A 126 -10.37 10.43 -12.23
CA PHE A 126 -10.11 9.54 -11.09
C PHE A 126 -9.69 8.13 -11.52
N LEU A 127 -10.33 7.54 -12.53
CA LEU A 127 -9.98 6.21 -13.01
C LEU A 127 -8.56 6.15 -13.59
N VAL A 128 -8.16 7.17 -14.36
CA VAL A 128 -6.78 7.26 -14.90
C VAL A 128 -5.77 7.39 -13.76
N VAL A 129 -6.02 8.31 -12.81
CA VAL A 129 -5.16 8.51 -11.63
C VAL A 129 -5.06 7.22 -10.82
N SER A 130 -6.18 6.53 -10.58
CA SER A 130 -6.22 5.27 -9.83
C SER A 130 -5.47 4.14 -10.53
N PHE A 131 -5.59 4.04 -11.84
CA PHE A 131 -4.88 3.00 -12.59
C PHE A 131 -3.36 3.23 -12.57
N CYS A 132 -2.90 4.47 -12.79
CA CYS A 132 -1.47 4.81 -12.74
C CYS A 132 -0.89 4.56 -11.34
N TYR A 133 -1.62 4.97 -10.28
CA TYR A 133 -1.26 4.69 -8.91
C TYR A 133 -1.15 3.18 -8.64
N ALA A 134 -2.20 2.43 -8.97
CA ALA A 134 -2.24 1.00 -8.71
C ALA A 134 -1.11 0.25 -9.43
N MET A 135 -0.80 0.62 -10.67
CA MET A 135 0.31 0.03 -11.42
C MET A 135 1.65 0.33 -10.76
N GLY A 136 1.92 1.59 -10.35
CA GLY A 136 3.15 1.93 -9.64
C GLY A 136 3.33 1.13 -8.34
N TRP A 137 2.26 0.94 -7.56
CA TRP A 137 2.29 0.11 -6.37
C TRP A 137 2.49 -1.37 -6.65
N LEU A 138 1.78 -1.94 -7.63
CA LEU A 138 1.93 -3.33 -8.03
C LEU A 138 3.36 -3.61 -8.50
N ILE A 139 3.96 -2.69 -9.27
CA ILE A 139 5.36 -2.79 -9.70
C ILE A 139 6.30 -2.76 -8.49
N SER A 140 6.09 -1.83 -7.55
CA SER A 140 6.91 -1.74 -6.33
C SER A 140 6.85 -3.04 -5.52
N LEU A 141 5.65 -3.60 -5.31
CA LEU A 141 5.47 -4.86 -4.60
C LEU A 141 6.09 -6.06 -5.35
N GLY A 142 5.94 -6.10 -6.67
CA GLY A 142 6.56 -7.14 -7.50
C GLY A 142 8.09 -7.09 -7.43
N MET A 143 8.68 -5.90 -7.57
CA MET A 143 10.13 -5.68 -7.42
C MET A 143 10.63 -6.08 -6.03
N ALA A 144 9.89 -5.75 -4.98
CA ALA A 144 10.25 -6.06 -3.60
C ALA A 144 10.45 -7.57 -3.39
N GLY A 145 9.65 -8.42 -4.03
CA GLY A 145 9.80 -9.86 -3.98
C GLY A 145 11.14 -10.36 -4.55
N GLY A 146 11.51 -9.85 -5.73
CA GLY A 146 12.80 -10.17 -6.34
C GLY A 146 13.99 -9.67 -5.52
N ILE A 147 13.91 -8.43 -5.00
CA ILE A 147 14.92 -7.82 -4.14
C ILE A 147 15.13 -8.64 -2.85
N LEU A 148 14.04 -9.04 -2.21
CA LEU A 148 14.08 -9.85 -0.98
C LEU A 148 14.88 -11.14 -1.18
N LEU A 149 14.49 -11.93 -2.18
CA LEU A 149 15.18 -13.21 -2.46
C LEU A 149 16.63 -13.02 -2.91
N HIS A 150 16.89 -12.03 -3.75
CA HIS A 150 18.24 -11.70 -4.17
C HIS A 150 19.14 -11.32 -2.98
N SER A 151 18.63 -10.49 -2.07
CA SER A 151 19.37 -10.03 -0.88
C SER A 151 19.74 -11.16 0.09
N LEU A 152 18.82 -12.14 0.27
CA LEU A 152 19.00 -13.19 1.27
C LEU A 152 19.75 -14.42 0.73
N SER A 153 19.56 -14.77 -0.55
CA SER A 153 20.03 -16.03 -1.12
C SER A 153 20.92 -15.91 -2.35
N GLY A 154 21.07 -14.70 -2.89
CA GLY A 154 21.75 -14.50 -4.19
C GLY A 154 20.97 -15.05 -5.38
N LEU A 155 19.71 -15.49 -5.22
CA LEU A 155 18.85 -15.92 -6.33
C LEU A 155 18.69 -14.76 -7.33
N ASP A 156 18.67 -15.09 -8.62
CA ASP A 156 18.43 -14.08 -9.65
C ASP A 156 17.12 -13.31 -9.39
N TYR A 157 17.18 -11.99 -9.52
CA TYR A 157 16.06 -11.10 -9.26
C TYR A 157 14.80 -11.47 -10.06
N HIS A 158 14.95 -11.77 -11.35
CA HIS A 158 13.83 -12.07 -12.24
C HIS A 158 13.15 -13.38 -11.87
N VAL A 159 13.93 -14.38 -11.46
CA VAL A 159 13.40 -15.67 -10.98
C VAL A 159 12.60 -15.47 -9.71
N GLY A 160 13.18 -14.78 -8.72
CA GLY A 160 12.51 -14.52 -7.44
C GLY A 160 11.23 -13.72 -7.62
N MET A 161 11.28 -12.64 -8.37
CA MET A 161 10.14 -11.78 -8.70
C MET A 161 9.03 -12.57 -9.41
N THR A 162 9.38 -13.36 -10.43
CA THR A 162 8.40 -14.15 -11.20
C THR A 162 7.66 -15.16 -10.34
N VAL A 163 8.38 -15.92 -9.51
CA VAL A 163 7.76 -16.95 -8.67
C VAL A 163 6.86 -16.33 -7.61
N ILE A 164 7.30 -15.26 -6.95
CA ILE A 164 6.49 -14.57 -5.93
C ILE A 164 5.22 -13.97 -6.55
N LEU A 165 5.33 -13.29 -7.70
CA LEU A 165 4.16 -12.77 -8.41
C LEU A 165 3.19 -13.90 -8.81
N ALA A 166 3.70 -15.02 -9.34
CA ALA A 166 2.87 -16.14 -9.72
C ALA A 166 2.10 -16.73 -8.52
N ILE A 167 2.75 -16.85 -7.35
CA ILE A 167 2.10 -17.31 -6.12
C ILE A 167 0.99 -16.35 -5.71
N CYS A 168 1.28 -15.04 -5.62
CA CYS A 168 0.31 -14.05 -5.16
C CYS A 168 -0.88 -13.92 -6.13
N VAL A 169 -0.64 -13.87 -7.44
CA VAL A 169 -1.71 -13.87 -8.45
C VAL A 169 -2.53 -15.15 -8.35
N GLY A 170 -1.87 -16.30 -8.21
CA GLY A 170 -2.53 -17.61 -8.14
C GLY A 170 -3.55 -17.70 -7.00
N TYR A 171 -3.17 -17.35 -5.78
CA TYR A 171 -4.12 -17.46 -4.67
C TYR A 171 -5.16 -16.33 -4.64
N THR A 172 -4.85 -15.14 -5.16
CA THR A 172 -5.84 -14.06 -5.32
C THR A 172 -6.94 -14.45 -6.30
N LEU A 173 -6.57 -15.09 -7.44
CA LEU A 173 -7.53 -15.63 -8.40
C LEU A 173 -8.49 -16.65 -7.78
N LEU A 174 -8.01 -17.44 -6.82
CA LEU A 174 -8.78 -18.50 -6.19
C LEU A 174 -9.64 -18.01 -5.02
N GLY A 175 -9.15 -17.04 -4.26
CA GLY A 175 -9.69 -16.68 -2.95
C GLY A 175 -10.60 -15.45 -2.91
N GLY A 176 -10.32 -14.41 -3.68
CA GLY A 176 -10.97 -13.10 -3.56
C GLY A 176 -10.74 -12.44 -2.20
N LEU A 177 -11.44 -11.33 -1.91
CA LEU A 177 -11.25 -10.52 -0.69
C LEU A 177 -11.49 -11.31 0.60
N LYS A 178 -12.36 -12.30 0.60
CA LYS A 178 -12.63 -13.12 1.79
C LYS A 178 -11.42 -13.96 2.21
N ALA A 179 -10.70 -14.52 1.25
CA ALA A 179 -9.47 -15.26 1.51
C ALA A 179 -8.37 -14.30 1.95
N VAL A 180 -8.23 -13.15 1.27
CA VAL A 180 -7.28 -12.10 1.64
C VAL A 180 -7.45 -11.69 3.12
N ILE A 181 -8.66 -11.36 3.57
CA ILE A 181 -8.93 -10.96 4.96
C ILE A 181 -8.56 -12.07 5.97
N ALA A 182 -8.78 -13.33 5.61
CA ALA A 182 -8.46 -14.45 6.49
C ALA A 182 -6.94 -14.73 6.55
N THR A 183 -6.24 -14.62 5.41
CA THR A 183 -4.77 -14.73 5.37
C THR A 183 -4.11 -13.57 6.11
N ASP A 184 -4.62 -12.36 5.95
CA ASP A 184 -4.15 -11.15 6.62
C ASP A 184 -4.11 -11.29 8.15
N PHE A 185 -5.07 -12.03 8.73
CA PHE A 185 -5.07 -12.26 10.19
C PHE A 185 -3.84 -13.03 10.65
N ILE A 186 -3.47 -14.10 9.92
CA ILE A 186 -2.28 -14.90 10.23
C ILE A 186 -1.01 -14.08 9.94
N GLN A 187 -0.98 -13.40 8.82
CA GLN A 187 0.15 -12.56 8.40
C GLN A 187 0.38 -11.41 9.40
N THR A 188 -0.68 -10.80 9.95
CA THR A 188 -0.57 -9.78 11.00
C THR A 188 0.24 -10.28 12.19
N LEU A 189 -0.04 -11.49 12.67
CA LEU A 189 0.68 -12.07 13.81
C LEU A 189 2.16 -12.33 13.46
N ILE A 190 2.42 -12.90 12.29
CA ILE A 190 3.79 -13.16 11.80
C ILE A 190 4.58 -11.85 11.70
N ILE A 191 3.98 -10.82 11.10
CA ILE A 191 4.64 -9.53 10.87
C ILE A 191 4.92 -8.82 12.19
N LEU A 192 3.91 -8.67 13.06
CA LEU A 192 4.09 -7.97 14.35
C LEU A 192 5.14 -8.65 15.22
N CYS A 193 5.00 -9.96 15.44
CA CYS A 193 5.95 -10.70 16.25
C CYS A 193 7.34 -10.69 15.61
N GLY A 194 7.42 -10.86 14.30
CA GLY A 194 8.67 -10.92 13.56
C GLY A 194 9.43 -9.60 13.58
N VAL A 195 8.79 -8.50 13.25
CA VAL A 195 9.43 -7.17 13.22
C VAL A 195 9.91 -6.78 14.62
N LEU A 196 9.05 -6.95 15.64
CA LEU A 196 9.42 -6.63 17.02
C LEU A 196 10.57 -7.51 17.52
N PHE A 197 10.60 -8.80 17.16
CA PHE A 197 11.69 -9.70 17.52
C PHE A 197 13.02 -9.28 16.87
N ILE A 198 13.02 -8.97 15.57
CA ILE A 198 14.23 -8.51 14.87
C ILE A 198 14.74 -7.19 15.48
N GLY A 199 13.83 -6.26 15.78
CA GLY A 199 14.18 -5.00 16.44
C GLY A 199 14.78 -5.20 17.83
N TYR A 200 14.21 -6.12 18.61
CA TYR A 200 14.73 -6.49 19.94
C TYR A 200 16.16 -7.09 19.86
N VAL A 201 16.40 -8.01 18.93
CA VAL A 201 17.74 -8.59 18.70
C VAL A 201 18.74 -7.50 18.28
N CYS A 202 18.33 -6.60 17.38
CA CYS A 202 19.19 -5.47 16.98
C CYS A 202 19.57 -4.59 18.18
N TRP A 203 18.61 -4.29 19.05
CA TRP A 203 18.88 -3.52 20.27
C TRP A 203 19.81 -4.24 21.24
N GLN A 204 19.65 -5.55 21.45
CA GLN A 204 20.47 -6.33 22.39
C GLN A 204 21.90 -6.54 21.86
N ASP A 205 22.06 -6.91 20.59
CA ASP A 205 23.34 -7.34 20.03
C ASP A 205 24.21 -6.16 19.56
N VAL A 206 23.59 -5.09 19.07
CA VAL A 206 24.32 -3.91 18.58
C VAL A 206 24.32 -2.79 19.61
N GLY A 207 23.16 -2.48 20.18
CA GLY A 207 22.96 -1.42 21.17
C GLY A 207 22.89 -0.01 20.58
N LEU A 208 22.16 0.87 21.28
CA LEU A 208 21.95 2.26 20.82
C LEU A 208 23.25 3.07 20.74
N GLU A 209 24.14 2.91 21.72
CA GLU A 209 25.41 3.64 21.81
C GLU A 209 26.30 3.35 20.59
N ARG A 210 26.48 2.05 20.26
CA ARG A 210 27.28 1.64 19.12
C ARG A 210 26.69 2.09 17.79
N ILE A 211 25.34 2.05 17.66
CA ILE A 211 24.65 2.59 16.48
C ILE A 211 24.91 4.08 16.36
N TYR A 212 24.70 4.84 17.45
CA TYR A 212 24.91 6.29 17.46
C TYR A 212 26.36 6.65 17.10
N ASP A 213 27.33 5.99 17.70
CA ASP A 213 28.76 6.25 17.45
C ASP A 213 29.17 5.96 16.01
N SER A 214 28.63 4.87 15.43
CA SER A 214 28.93 4.51 14.04
C SER A 214 28.30 5.51 13.06
N VAL A 215 27.04 5.85 13.26
CA VAL A 215 26.35 6.84 12.42
C VAL A 215 27.00 8.22 12.57
N SER A 216 27.37 8.63 13.79
CA SER A 216 28.04 9.93 14.03
C SER A 216 29.39 10.04 13.32
N ARG A 217 30.14 8.92 13.21
CA ARG A 217 31.45 8.89 12.55
C ARG A 217 31.34 8.81 11.03
N GLU A 218 30.44 7.98 10.50
CA GLU A 218 30.39 7.68 9.08
C GLU A 218 29.41 8.54 8.30
N GLN A 219 28.27 8.87 8.91
CA GLN A 219 27.15 9.58 8.26
C GLN A 219 26.49 10.58 9.20
N PRO A 220 27.23 11.58 9.74
CA PRO A 220 26.71 12.52 10.75
C PRO A 220 25.48 13.32 10.30
N GLN A 221 25.29 13.50 8.98
CA GLN A 221 24.11 14.15 8.41
C GLN A 221 22.81 13.44 8.73
N LEU A 222 22.82 12.11 8.96
CA LEU A 222 21.63 11.34 9.30
C LEU A 222 21.10 11.62 10.71
N LEU A 223 21.94 12.22 11.58
CA LEU A 223 21.58 12.69 12.91
C LEU A 223 21.14 14.16 12.92
N ASN A 224 21.27 14.87 11.79
CA ASN A 224 20.88 16.27 11.69
C ASN A 224 19.35 16.40 11.52
N LEU A 225 18.65 16.70 12.61
CA LEU A 225 17.21 16.89 12.62
C LEU A 225 16.73 18.12 11.82
N LEU A 226 17.64 19.02 11.44
CA LEU A 226 17.34 20.18 10.60
C LEU A 226 17.70 19.98 9.12
N PHE A 227 17.95 18.74 8.69
CA PHE A 227 18.22 18.41 7.30
C PHE A 227 16.98 18.69 6.42
N PRO A 228 17.02 19.71 5.53
CA PRO A 228 15.80 20.19 4.85
C PRO A 228 15.08 19.14 4.03
N ALA A 229 15.82 18.31 3.28
CA ALA A 229 15.21 17.25 2.46
C ALA A 229 14.47 16.20 3.31
N ALA A 230 14.99 15.90 4.51
CA ALA A 230 14.35 14.96 5.42
C ALA A 230 13.09 15.55 6.07
N ILE A 231 13.07 16.85 6.36
CA ILE A 231 11.87 17.56 6.84
C ILE A 231 10.81 17.61 5.72
N MET A 232 11.21 17.93 4.50
CA MET A 232 10.30 17.92 3.36
C MET A 232 9.75 16.50 3.11
N PHE A 233 10.57 15.46 3.23
CA PHE A 233 10.15 14.07 3.18
C PHE A 233 9.10 13.73 4.25
N LEU A 234 9.27 14.21 5.49
CA LEU A 234 8.28 13.99 6.56
C LEU A 234 6.90 14.49 6.14
N PHE A 235 6.78 15.73 5.67
CA PHE A 235 5.51 16.29 5.21
C PHE A 235 5.00 15.59 3.95
N ASN A 236 5.89 15.31 2.99
CA ASN A 236 5.54 14.57 1.79
C ASN A 236 4.90 13.22 2.13
N ASN A 237 5.48 12.50 3.08
CA ASN A 237 5.01 11.16 3.43
C ASN A 237 3.72 11.17 4.27
N ILE A 238 3.48 12.23 5.04
CA ILE A 238 2.17 12.46 5.69
C ILE A 238 1.07 12.54 4.62
N PHE A 239 1.26 13.38 3.59
CA PHE A 239 0.25 13.53 2.53
C PHE A 239 0.19 12.32 1.61
N PHE A 240 1.31 11.63 1.37
CA PHE A 240 1.32 10.35 0.70
C PHE A 240 0.43 9.32 1.43
N GLY A 241 0.65 9.11 2.73
CA GLY A 241 -0.10 8.14 3.52
C GLY A 241 -1.59 8.47 3.65
N ILE A 242 -1.93 9.76 3.85
CA ILE A 242 -3.32 10.21 3.86
C ILE A 242 -3.96 9.97 2.48
N GLY A 243 -3.26 10.37 1.42
CA GLY A 243 -3.75 10.26 0.05
C GLY A 243 -3.98 8.82 -0.36
N GLU A 244 -3.05 7.94 -0.05
CA GLU A 244 -3.17 6.50 -0.37
C GLU A 244 -4.38 5.87 0.31
N ILE A 245 -4.57 6.10 1.60
CA ILE A 245 -5.70 5.55 2.35
C ILE A 245 -7.04 6.13 1.85
N PHE A 246 -7.09 7.41 1.51
CA PHE A 246 -8.33 8.04 1.05
C PHE A 246 -8.68 7.65 -0.40
N HIS A 247 -7.67 7.51 -1.24
CA HIS A 247 -7.79 7.25 -2.67
C HIS A 247 -8.05 5.78 -2.99
N SER A 248 -7.26 4.89 -2.41
CA SER A 248 -7.16 3.51 -2.86
C SER A 248 -8.43 2.70 -2.56
N ASN A 249 -8.92 2.01 -3.60
CA ASN A 249 -10.07 1.11 -3.45
C ASN A 249 -9.84 -0.02 -2.45
N VAL A 250 -8.60 -0.31 -2.10
CA VAL A 250 -8.23 -1.25 -1.02
C VAL A 250 -8.96 -0.92 0.28
N TRP A 251 -9.02 0.36 0.65
CA TRP A 251 -9.61 0.82 1.91
C TRP A 251 -11.12 0.99 1.81
N TRP A 252 -11.61 1.42 0.65
CA TRP A 252 -13.04 1.56 0.39
C TRP A 252 -13.75 0.21 0.36
N SER A 253 -13.21 -0.79 -0.35
CA SER A 253 -13.77 -2.14 -0.38
C SER A 253 -13.85 -2.75 1.03
N ARG A 254 -12.81 -2.52 1.86
CA ARG A 254 -12.83 -2.94 3.26
C ARG A 254 -13.87 -2.18 4.09
N ALA A 255 -14.01 -0.86 3.88
CA ALA A 255 -15.06 -0.08 4.56
C ALA A 255 -16.47 -0.61 4.22
N PHE A 256 -16.69 -1.03 2.97
CA PHE A 256 -17.94 -1.68 2.56
C PHE A 256 -18.07 -3.12 3.08
N ALA A 257 -16.97 -3.87 3.19
CA ALA A 257 -16.95 -5.25 3.68
C ALA A 257 -17.18 -5.37 5.19
N PHE A 258 -16.80 -4.36 5.97
CA PHE A 258 -16.93 -4.39 7.43
C PHE A 258 -18.39 -4.32 7.89
N ARG A 259 -18.70 -5.05 8.98
CA ARG A 259 -19.99 -4.96 9.65
C ARG A 259 -20.27 -3.52 10.07
N GLU A 260 -21.54 -3.15 10.11
CA GLU A 260 -21.96 -1.83 10.57
C GLU A 260 -21.40 -1.50 11.97
N GLY A 261 -20.92 -0.28 12.15
CA GLY A 261 -20.29 0.20 13.39
C GLY A 261 -18.84 -0.26 13.62
N VAL A 262 -18.32 -1.24 12.85
CA VAL A 262 -16.96 -1.77 13.04
C VAL A 262 -15.89 -0.86 12.42
N GLY A 263 -16.15 -0.28 11.25
CA GLY A 263 -15.14 0.40 10.44
C GLY A 263 -14.34 1.47 11.19
N LYS A 264 -15.01 2.36 11.92
CA LYS A 264 -14.33 3.42 12.69
C LYS A 264 -13.31 2.86 13.69
N LYS A 265 -13.70 1.83 14.47
CA LYS A 265 -12.82 1.21 15.46
C LYS A 265 -11.68 0.44 14.79
N ALA A 266 -11.99 -0.29 13.73
CA ALA A 266 -11.01 -1.09 13.02
C ALA A 266 -9.87 -0.23 12.45
N TYR A 267 -10.18 0.84 11.72
CA TYR A 267 -9.15 1.72 11.15
C TYR A 267 -8.34 2.46 12.21
N LEU A 268 -8.95 2.86 13.33
CA LEU A 268 -8.22 3.48 14.44
C LEU A 268 -7.22 2.50 15.07
N ILE A 269 -7.67 1.28 15.38
CA ILE A 269 -6.81 0.22 15.94
C ILE A 269 -5.68 -0.11 14.97
N SER A 270 -5.99 -0.27 13.68
CA SER A 270 -5.00 -0.59 12.65
C SER A 270 -3.93 0.49 12.52
N GLY A 271 -4.31 1.77 12.54
CA GLY A 271 -3.35 2.87 12.47
C GLY A 271 -2.42 2.91 13.68
N LEU A 272 -2.94 2.67 14.89
CA LEU A 272 -2.13 2.61 16.10
C LEU A 272 -1.18 1.41 16.13
N LEU A 273 -1.63 0.23 15.68
CA LEU A 273 -0.79 -0.97 15.60
C LEU A 273 0.29 -0.86 14.51
N TRP A 274 -0.01 -0.16 13.43
CA TRP A 274 0.94 0.02 12.33
C TRP A 274 2.06 1.02 12.65
N LEU A 275 1.75 2.07 13.41
CA LEU A 275 2.66 3.19 13.70
C LEU A 275 4.07 2.78 14.18
N PRO A 276 4.27 1.82 15.09
CA PRO A 276 5.60 1.44 15.56
C PRO A 276 6.43 0.65 14.53
N ILE A 277 5.80 0.02 13.52
CA ILE A 277 6.47 -0.92 12.62
C ILE A 277 7.55 -0.24 11.77
N PRO A 278 7.28 0.89 11.07
CA PRO A 278 8.32 1.60 10.33
C PRO A 278 9.44 2.15 11.22
N ILE A 279 9.13 2.48 12.48
CA ILE A 279 10.14 2.93 13.45
C ILE A 279 11.10 1.79 13.76
N VAL A 280 10.59 0.60 14.05
CA VAL A 280 11.42 -0.57 14.35
C VAL A 280 12.22 -1.02 13.15
N THR A 281 11.60 -1.11 11.96
CA THR A 281 12.31 -1.51 10.74
C THR A 281 13.34 -0.48 10.31
N GLY A 282 13.07 0.81 10.48
CA GLY A 282 14.03 1.89 10.23
C GLY A 282 15.19 1.87 11.23
N PHE A 283 14.91 1.65 12.52
CA PHE A 283 15.93 1.49 13.55
C PHE A 283 16.94 0.39 13.19
N ILE A 284 16.47 -0.76 12.70
CA ILE A 284 17.34 -1.84 12.23
C ILE A 284 18.30 -1.35 11.14
N ALA A 285 17.87 -0.48 10.23
CA ALA A 285 18.72 0.05 9.16
C ALA A 285 19.84 0.97 9.67
N LEU A 286 19.63 1.69 10.77
CA LEU A 286 20.69 2.50 11.40
C LEU A 286 21.84 1.68 11.96
N ALA A 287 21.65 0.37 12.19
CA ALA A 287 22.71 -0.52 12.62
C ALA A 287 23.66 -0.93 11.46
N ALA A 288 23.36 -0.62 10.21
CA ALA A 288 24.14 -1.04 9.06
C ALA A 288 25.64 -0.63 9.15
N PRO A 289 26.01 0.65 9.45
CA PRO A 289 27.39 1.04 9.61
C PRO A 289 28.09 0.29 10.76
N ALA A 290 27.42 0.13 11.92
CA ALA A 290 27.94 -0.59 13.07
C ALA A 290 28.26 -2.06 12.80
N LEU A 291 27.59 -2.66 11.79
CA LEU A 291 27.78 -4.03 11.34
C LEU A 291 28.68 -4.15 10.09
N GLY A 292 29.20 -3.03 9.59
CA GLY A 292 30.01 -2.98 8.36
C GLY A 292 29.21 -3.34 7.10
N ILE A 293 27.93 -3.02 7.07
CA ILE A 293 27.04 -3.34 5.94
C ILE A 293 26.84 -2.10 5.06
N TYR A 294 27.31 -2.18 3.83
CA TYR A 294 27.16 -1.16 2.78
C TYR A 294 26.42 -1.80 1.61
N PRO A 295 25.08 -1.66 1.55
CA PRO A 295 24.26 -2.36 0.56
C PRO A 295 24.54 -1.84 -0.86
N PRO A 296 24.49 -2.71 -1.90
CA PRO A 296 24.66 -2.29 -3.30
C PRO A 296 23.54 -1.34 -3.76
N SER A 297 22.36 -1.48 -3.16
CA SER A 297 21.21 -0.58 -3.36
C SER A 297 20.57 -0.32 -1.99
N PRO A 298 20.15 0.92 -1.69
CA PRO A 298 19.60 1.27 -0.38
C PRO A 298 18.39 0.44 0.05
N ASP A 299 17.57 -0.05 -0.89
CA ASP A 299 16.40 -0.89 -0.62
C ASP A 299 16.74 -2.31 -0.13
N MET A 300 18.01 -2.70 -0.18
CA MET A 300 18.50 -3.99 0.34
C MET A 300 18.93 -3.93 1.82
N VAL A 301 19.04 -2.74 2.42
CA VAL A 301 19.62 -2.57 3.76
C VAL A 301 18.87 -3.37 4.84
N GLY A 302 17.54 -3.31 4.86
CA GLY A 302 16.72 -3.98 5.89
C GLY A 302 16.96 -5.49 5.95
N PRO A 303 16.73 -6.24 4.86
CA PRO A 303 17.00 -7.68 4.81
C PRO A 303 18.44 -8.06 5.13
N LEU A 304 19.42 -7.31 4.63
CA LEU A 304 20.85 -7.61 4.86
C LEU A 304 21.24 -7.45 6.33
N VAL A 305 20.79 -6.37 6.98
CA VAL A 305 21.05 -6.16 8.42
C VAL A 305 20.35 -7.22 9.26
N ALA A 306 19.07 -7.47 9.01
CA ALA A 306 18.30 -8.46 9.75
C ALA A 306 18.89 -9.89 9.60
N ALA A 307 19.29 -10.26 8.38
CA ALA A 307 19.93 -11.54 8.12
C ALA A 307 21.33 -11.65 8.77
N LYS A 308 22.11 -10.56 8.81
CA LYS A 308 23.39 -10.52 9.49
C LYS A 308 23.27 -10.73 11.00
N LEU A 309 22.25 -10.11 11.61
CA LEU A 309 21.99 -10.25 13.04
C LEU A 309 21.55 -11.67 13.42
N LEU A 310 20.70 -12.28 12.62
CA LEU A 310 20.02 -13.52 12.97
C LEU A 310 20.70 -14.77 12.39
N GLY A 311 21.71 -14.62 11.52
CA GLY A 311 22.38 -15.73 10.83
C GLY A 311 21.48 -16.48 9.84
N SER A 312 21.88 -17.67 9.42
CA SER A 312 21.20 -18.43 8.36
C SER A 312 19.77 -18.85 8.71
N VAL A 313 19.52 -19.27 9.93
CA VAL A 313 18.14 -19.62 10.39
C VAL A 313 17.29 -18.36 10.46
N GLY A 314 17.88 -17.25 10.93
CA GLY A 314 17.21 -15.97 10.98
C GLY A 314 16.90 -15.40 9.60
N ALA A 315 17.72 -15.64 8.58
CA ALA A 315 17.44 -15.23 7.22
C ALA A 315 16.16 -15.89 6.67
N VAL A 316 15.89 -17.15 7.02
CA VAL A 316 14.62 -17.83 6.72
C VAL A 316 13.46 -17.13 7.43
N PHE A 317 13.64 -16.77 8.69
CA PHE A 317 12.64 -16.04 9.45
C PHE A 317 12.34 -14.65 8.85
N VAL A 318 13.37 -13.90 8.48
CA VAL A 318 13.26 -12.61 7.79
C VAL A 318 12.48 -12.77 6.47
N PHE A 319 12.79 -13.83 5.70
CA PHE A 319 12.05 -14.13 4.48
C PHE A 319 10.55 -14.32 4.76
N ILE A 320 10.20 -15.13 5.76
CA ILE A 320 8.78 -15.40 6.11
C ILE A 320 8.04 -14.12 6.51
N VAL A 321 8.67 -13.27 7.33
CA VAL A 321 8.09 -11.99 7.78
C VAL A 321 7.86 -11.04 6.61
N VAL A 322 8.90 -10.81 5.80
CA VAL A 322 8.82 -9.85 4.68
C VAL A 322 7.92 -10.37 3.55
N PHE A 323 7.98 -11.68 3.26
CA PHE A 323 7.07 -12.29 2.28
C PHE A 323 5.61 -12.23 2.75
N SER A 324 5.33 -12.43 4.04
CA SER A 324 3.97 -12.28 4.57
C SER A 324 3.46 -10.84 4.39
N ALA A 325 4.29 -9.84 4.67
CA ALA A 325 3.96 -8.44 4.44
C ALA A 325 3.73 -8.12 2.95
N LEU A 326 4.57 -8.67 2.07
CA LEU A 326 4.44 -8.52 0.62
C LEU A 326 3.14 -9.15 0.12
N ALA A 327 2.88 -10.39 0.50
CA ALA A 327 1.74 -11.15 0.01
C ALA A 327 0.41 -10.50 0.40
N SER A 328 0.26 -10.08 1.67
CA SER A 328 -0.92 -9.39 2.20
C SER A 328 -1.25 -8.10 1.44
N SER A 329 -0.25 -7.40 0.93
CA SER A 329 -0.46 -6.14 0.21
C SER A 329 -0.69 -6.35 -1.27
N LEU A 330 0.06 -7.25 -1.88
CA LEU A 330 -0.02 -7.52 -3.32
C LEU A 330 -1.38 -8.13 -3.69
N ASP A 331 -1.87 -9.11 -2.92
CA ASP A 331 -3.19 -9.71 -3.14
C ASP A 331 -4.33 -8.71 -2.92
N SER A 332 -4.21 -7.90 -1.86
CA SER A 332 -5.19 -6.85 -1.54
C SER A 332 -5.29 -5.82 -2.65
N LEU A 333 -4.16 -5.40 -3.19
CA LEU A 333 -4.11 -4.41 -4.26
C LEU A 333 -4.58 -5.00 -5.61
N LEU A 334 -4.20 -6.24 -5.91
CA LEU A 334 -4.70 -6.95 -7.10
C LEU A 334 -6.23 -7.09 -7.05
N ALA A 335 -6.77 -7.54 -5.91
CA ALA A 335 -8.22 -7.67 -5.72
C ALA A 335 -8.92 -6.32 -5.87
N ALA A 336 -8.51 -5.29 -5.11
CA ALA A 336 -9.15 -3.99 -5.11
C ALA A 336 -9.03 -3.24 -6.44
N THR A 337 -7.92 -3.39 -7.15
CA THR A 337 -7.74 -2.83 -8.50
C THR A 337 -8.60 -3.57 -9.51
N SER A 338 -8.68 -4.90 -9.40
CA SER A 338 -9.59 -5.70 -10.23
C SER A 338 -11.05 -5.31 -10.01
N ASP A 339 -11.46 -5.06 -8.76
CA ASP A 339 -12.81 -4.62 -8.45
C ASP A 339 -13.12 -3.27 -9.12
N LEU A 340 -12.20 -2.30 -9.01
CA LEU A 340 -12.33 -1.00 -9.66
C LEU A 340 -12.44 -1.14 -11.19
N LEU A 341 -11.57 -1.92 -11.82
CA LEU A 341 -11.59 -2.12 -13.28
C LEU A 341 -12.86 -2.86 -13.73
N THR A 342 -13.32 -3.84 -12.95
CA THR A 342 -14.50 -4.64 -13.28
C THR A 342 -15.79 -3.85 -13.08
N GLU A 343 -15.95 -3.14 -11.97
CA GLU A 343 -17.18 -2.38 -11.68
C GLU A 343 -17.21 -1.05 -12.43
N ASP A 344 -16.12 -0.28 -12.38
CA ASP A 344 -16.14 1.07 -12.95
C ASP A 344 -15.88 1.09 -14.46
N ILE A 345 -14.92 0.30 -14.96
CA ILE A 345 -14.60 0.31 -16.38
C ILE A 345 -15.46 -0.70 -17.13
N TYR A 346 -15.43 -1.98 -16.74
CA TYR A 346 -16.15 -2.99 -17.53
C TYR A 346 -17.66 -2.82 -17.41
N ARG A 347 -18.26 -2.83 -16.21
CA ARG A 347 -19.69 -2.59 -16.03
C ARG A 347 -20.10 -1.15 -16.29
N GLY A 348 -19.27 -0.19 -15.84
CA GLY A 348 -19.61 1.25 -15.93
C GLY A 348 -19.53 1.82 -17.32
N ILE A 349 -18.63 1.34 -18.19
CA ILE A 349 -18.34 1.90 -19.52
C ILE A 349 -18.61 0.88 -20.62
N LEU A 350 -18.00 -0.32 -20.54
CA LEU A 350 -17.97 -1.26 -21.68
C LEU A 350 -19.25 -2.07 -21.80
N LYS A 351 -19.82 -2.55 -20.68
CA LYS A 351 -21.01 -3.41 -20.68
C LYS A 351 -21.94 -3.13 -19.49
N PRO A 352 -22.73 -2.02 -19.52
CA PRO A 352 -23.58 -1.61 -18.40
C PRO A 352 -24.62 -2.63 -17.94
N GLY A 353 -25.02 -3.57 -18.80
CA GLY A 353 -25.95 -4.65 -18.50
C GLY A 353 -25.31 -5.96 -18.05
N ALA A 354 -24.01 -5.99 -17.73
CA ALA A 354 -23.32 -7.23 -17.35
C ALA A 354 -23.91 -7.83 -16.07
N SER A 355 -24.22 -9.14 -16.10
CA SER A 355 -24.69 -9.87 -14.93
C SER A 355 -23.58 -10.05 -13.90
N ASN A 356 -23.95 -10.25 -12.63
CA ASN A 356 -22.99 -10.49 -11.56
C ASN A 356 -22.14 -11.76 -11.80
N GLU A 357 -22.72 -12.81 -12.40
CA GLU A 357 -21.97 -14.02 -12.74
C GLU A 357 -20.91 -13.74 -13.81
N HIS A 358 -21.25 -12.91 -14.81
CA HIS A 358 -20.29 -12.51 -15.83
C HIS A 358 -19.16 -11.65 -15.25
N LEU A 359 -19.48 -10.71 -14.37
CA LEU A 359 -18.49 -9.90 -13.69
C LEU A 359 -17.52 -10.70 -12.82
N PHE A 360 -18.01 -11.74 -12.16
CA PHE A 360 -17.15 -12.67 -11.41
C PHE A 360 -16.11 -13.36 -12.31
N LYS A 361 -16.49 -13.71 -13.55
CA LYS A 361 -15.54 -14.27 -14.53
C LYS A 361 -14.56 -13.20 -15.03
N VAL A 362 -15.07 -11.99 -15.31
CA VAL A 362 -14.26 -10.87 -15.78
C VAL A 362 -13.22 -10.46 -14.73
N SER A 363 -13.59 -10.36 -13.44
CA SER A 363 -12.64 -9.99 -12.38
C SER A 363 -11.43 -10.93 -12.32
N LYS A 364 -11.61 -12.21 -12.56
CA LYS A 364 -10.49 -13.17 -12.62
C LYS A 364 -9.55 -12.92 -13.80
N TRP A 365 -10.10 -12.60 -14.97
CA TRP A 365 -9.28 -12.24 -16.14
C TRP A 365 -8.56 -10.91 -15.94
N VAL A 366 -9.19 -9.96 -15.25
CA VAL A 366 -8.56 -8.69 -14.89
C VAL A 366 -7.39 -8.92 -13.91
N ILE A 367 -7.56 -9.75 -12.88
CA ILE A 367 -6.47 -10.11 -11.94
C ILE A 367 -5.29 -10.73 -12.71
N LEU A 368 -5.55 -11.68 -13.61
CA LEU A 368 -4.51 -12.30 -14.43
C LEU A 368 -3.80 -11.28 -15.33
N GLY A 369 -4.55 -10.42 -15.99
CA GLY A 369 -4.02 -9.35 -16.84
C GLY A 369 -3.17 -8.34 -16.06
N LEU A 370 -3.63 -7.92 -14.88
CA LEU A 370 -2.87 -7.05 -13.97
C LEU A 370 -1.57 -7.72 -13.51
N GLY A 371 -1.63 -9.01 -13.14
CA GLY A 371 -0.45 -9.77 -12.74
C GLY A 371 0.59 -9.87 -13.86
N LEU A 372 0.15 -10.16 -15.08
CA LEU A 372 1.02 -10.24 -16.26
C LEU A 372 1.62 -8.86 -16.60
N LEU A 373 0.81 -7.81 -16.60
CA LEU A 373 1.28 -6.45 -16.84
C LEU A 373 2.30 -6.00 -15.79
N THR A 374 2.03 -6.30 -14.51
CA THR A 374 2.97 -6.05 -13.42
C THR A 374 4.28 -6.79 -13.64
N TRP A 375 4.23 -8.07 -14.00
CA TRP A 375 5.42 -8.86 -14.29
C TRP A 375 6.28 -8.24 -15.38
N VAL A 376 5.69 -7.86 -16.51
CA VAL A 376 6.41 -7.20 -17.63
C VAL A 376 7.06 -5.90 -17.17
N LEU A 377 6.35 -5.07 -16.39
CA LEU A 377 6.85 -3.78 -15.94
C LEU A 377 7.90 -3.88 -14.81
N CYS A 378 7.97 -5.01 -14.10
CA CYS A 378 9.01 -5.28 -13.10
C CYS A 378 10.35 -5.73 -13.74
N LEU A 379 10.36 -6.20 -15.00
CA LEU A 379 11.56 -6.75 -15.63
C LEU A 379 12.75 -5.76 -15.65
N PRO A 380 12.57 -4.47 -16.02
CA PRO A 380 13.72 -3.57 -16.18
C PRO A 380 14.31 -3.03 -14.87
N ARG A 381 13.65 -3.17 -13.71
CA ARG A 381 14.08 -2.58 -12.41
C ARG A 381 14.69 -1.18 -12.55
N MET A 382 13.90 -0.23 -13.01
CA MET A 382 14.38 1.11 -13.44
C MET A 382 14.77 2.04 -12.29
N THR A 383 14.32 1.78 -11.05
CA THR A 383 14.52 2.68 -9.89
C THR A 383 14.46 1.91 -8.56
N THR A 384 14.73 2.58 -7.45
CA THR A 384 14.57 2.00 -6.11
C THR A 384 13.10 1.95 -5.70
N LEU A 385 12.79 1.08 -4.72
CA LEU A 385 11.43 0.96 -4.19
C LEU A 385 10.91 2.29 -3.63
N GLY A 386 11.76 3.02 -2.90
CA GLY A 386 11.38 4.30 -2.29
C GLY A 386 11.05 5.39 -3.30
N GLU A 387 11.83 5.48 -4.39
CA GLU A 387 11.57 6.43 -5.48
C GLU A 387 10.27 6.10 -6.20
N LEU A 388 10.07 4.83 -6.56
CA LEU A 388 8.84 4.38 -7.23
C LEU A 388 7.60 4.63 -6.36
N LEU A 389 7.69 4.36 -5.05
CA LEU A 389 6.60 4.61 -4.12
C LEU A 389 6.25 6.10 -4.06
N ASN A 390 7.24 6.96 -3.93
CA ASN A 390 7.02 8.41 -3.86
C ASN A 390 6.52 9.00 -5.21
N PHE A 391 6.88 8.39 -6.36
CA PHE A 391 6.27 8.71 -7.65
C PHE A 391 4.75 8.54 -7.60
N THR A 392 4.26 7.44 -6.99
CA THR A 392 2.83 7.20 -6.85
C THR A 392 2.14 8.19 -5.91
N GLY A 393 2.90 8.82 -5.02
CA GLY A 393 2.40 9.83 -4.10
C GLY A 393 1.74 11.04 -4.78
N ALA A 394 2.24 11.45 -5.94
CA ALA A 394 1.63 12.53 -6.72
C ALA A 394 0.19 12.23 -7.16
N PHE A 395 -0.11 10.99 -7.48
CA PHE A 395 -1.45 10.55 -7.89
C PHE A 395 -2.43 10.56 -6.71
N VAL A 396 -2.09 9.92 -5.60
CA VAL A 396 -2.99 9.78 -4.46
C VAL A 396 -3.22 11.07 -3.71
N ALA A 397 -2.20 11.90 -3.56
CA ALA A 397 -2.29 13.16 -2.82
C ALA A 397 -3.18 14.18 -3.54
N SER A 398 -3.29 14.13 -4.87
CA SER A 398 -4.20 14.97 -5.66
C SER A 398 -5.68 14.72 -5.35
N THR A 399 -6.03 13.55 -4.85
CA THR A 399 -7.42 13.15 -4.59
C THR A 399 -7.89 13.39 -3.16
N ILE A 400 -6.99 13.77 -2.24
CA ILE A 400 -7.31 14.00 -0.83
C ILE A 400 -8.50 14.95 -0.67
N TRP A 401 -8.38 16.16 -1.21
CA TRP A 401 -9.37 17.20 -1.00
C TRP A 401 -10.68 16.98 -1.78
N PRO A 402 -10.64 16.50 -3.04
CA PRO A 402 -11.86 16.05 -3.72
C PRO A 402 -12.65 15.01 -2.90
N ILE A 403 -11.97 14.05 -2.28
CA ILE A 403 -12.64 13.03 -1.47
C ILE A 403 -13.15 13.60 -0.15
N VAL A 404 -12.32 14.36 0.58
CA VAL A 404 -12.70 14.96 1.87
C VAL A 404 -13.87 15.93 1.68
N PHE A 405 -13.73 16.91 0.79
CA PHE A 405 -14.81 17.87 0.56
C PHE A 405 -16.04 17.19 -0.06
N GLY A 406 -15.83 16.18 -0.91
CA GLY A 406 -16.91 15.37 -1.45
C GLY A 406 -17.75 14.67 -0.40
N LEU A 407 -17.15 14.21 0.68
CA LEU A 407 -17.85 13.54 1.79
C LEU A 407 -18.49 14.51 2.80
N TYR A 408 -17.97 15.73 2.95
CA TYR A 408 -18.35 16.61 4.07
C TYR A 408 -18.94 17.96 3.64
N ARG A 409 -18.79 18.35 2.37
CA ARG A 409 -19.28 19.63 1.84
C ARG A 409 -20.23 19.40 0.67
N PRO A 410 -21.44 19.96 0.66
CA PRO A 410 -22.36 19.82 -0.47
C PRO A 410 -21.93 20.61 -1.70
N ARG A 411 -21.22 21.71 -1.51
CA ARG A 411 -20.85 22.66 -2.57
C ARG A 411 -19.43 22.43 -3.06
N LEU A 412 -19.27 21.51 -3.99
CA LEU A 412 -18.04 21.37 -4.78
C LEU A 412 -18.41 20.73 -6.12
N GLY A 413 -18.24 21.46 -7.21
CA GLY A 413 -18.57 21.00 -8.56
C GLY A 413 -17.60 19.98 -9.11
N GLY A 414 -18.09 19.09 -9.97
CA GLY A 414 -17.29 18.02 -10.58
C GLY A 414 -16.11 18.53 -11.42
N VAL A 415 -16.24 19.68 -12.08
CA VAL A 415 -15.15 20.30 -12.85
C VAL A 415 -13.97 20.64 -11.91
N TYR A 416 -14.24 21.29 -10.77
CA TYR A 416 -13.19 21.64 -9.81
C TYR A 416 -12.54 20.41 -9.18
N ALA A 417 -13.34 19.39 -8.83
CA ALA A 417 -12.82 18.15 -8.31
C ALA A 417 -11.93 17.42 -9.33
N GLY A 418 -12.36 17.33 -10.59
CA GLY A 418 -11.58 16.75 -11.68
C GLY A 418 -10.28 17.53 -11.97
N SER A 419 -10.39 18.86 -12.04
CA SER A 419 -9.21 19.74 -12.21
C SER A 419 -8.23 19.64 -11.05
N ALA A 420 -8.71 19.53 -9.80
CA ALA A 420 -7.87 19.36 -8.63
C ALA A 420 -7.03 18.07 -8.70
N MET A 421 -7.69 16.95 -9.08
CA MET A 421 -7.00 15.68 -9.29
C MET A 421 -5.99 15.75 -10.43
N LEU A 422 -6.35 16.32 -11.56
CA LEU A 422 -5.49 16.39 -12.74
C LEU A 422 -4.29 17.32 -12.53
N LEU A 423 -4.54 18.57 -12.12
CA LEU A 423 -3.48 19.56 -11.91
C LEU A 423 -2.57 19.18 -10.75
N GLY A 424 -3.16 18.67 -9.64
CA GLY A 424 -2.38 18.16 -8.52
C GLY A 424 -1.42 17.05 -8.95
N THR A 425 -1.91 16.07 -9.71
CA THR A 425 -1.07 14.98 -10.25
C THR A 425 0.04 15.52 -11.16
N ILE A 426 -0.29 16.35 -12.16
CA ILE A 426 0.70 16.85 -13.12
C ILE A 426 1.78 17.66 -12.41
N ILE A 427 1.39 18.62 -11.56
CA ILE A 427 2.35 19.50 -10.88
C ILE A 427 3.15 18.70 -9.83
N GLY A 428 2.55 17.73 -9.16
CA GLY A 428 3.26 16.81 -8.28
C GLY A 428 4.31 15.98 -9.00
N LEU A 429 4.02 15.46 -10.19
CA LEU A 429 4.98 14.74 -11.03
C LEU A 429 6.10 15.67 -11.57
N VAL A 430 5.78 16.90 -11.93
CA VAL A 430 6.79 17.90 -12.30
C VAL A 430 7.73 18.18 -11.12
N ALA A 431 7.18 18.35 -9.91
CA ALA A 431 7.99 18.54 -8.71
C ALA A 431 8.86 17.32 -8.38
N TYR A 432 8.34 16.09 -8.61
CA TYR A 432 9.12 14.86 -8.49
C TYR A 432 10.38 14.88 -9.38
N VAL A 433 10.22 15.27 -10.63
CA VAL A 433 11.33 15.28 -11.60
C VAL A 433 12.29 16.46 -11.38
N GLN A 434 11.79 17.65 -11.05
CA GLN A 434 12.58 18.87 -10.98
C GLN A 434 13.24 19.10 -9.63
N ILE A 435 12.61 18.65 -8.53
CA ILE A 435 13.08 18.91 -7.17
C ILE A 435 13.54 17.60 -6.52
N GLY A 436 12.74 16.53 -6.64
CA GLY A 436 13.04 15.23 -6.07
C GLY A 436 11.80 14.50 -5.54
N PHE A 437 11.96 13.22 -5.31
CA PHE A 437 10.85 12.34 -4.91
C PHE A 437 10.22 12.74 -3.56
N TYR A 438 10.95 13.42 -2.71
CA TYR A 438 10.55 13.83 -1.35
C TYR A 438 9.60 15.04 -1.28
N VAL A 439 9.10 15.55 -2.43
CA VAL A 439 8.14 16.68 -2.48
C VAL A 439 6.90 16.37 -3.35
N ALA A 440 6.83 15.25 -4.02
CA ALA A 440 5.80 14.94 -5.00
C ALA A 440 4.38 14.98 -4.44
N ALA A 441 4.11 14.26 -3.35
CA ALA A 441 2.80 14.20 -2.70
C ALA A 441 2.45 15.53 -2.02
N LEU A 442 3.43 16.18 -1.38
CA LEU A 442 3.23 17.49 -0.75
C LEU A 442 2.74 18.53 -1.77
N THR A 443 3.45 18.67 -2.89
CA THR A 443 3.11 19.63 -3.95
C THR A 443 1.75 19.29 -4.57
N SER A 444 1.51 18.03 -4.87
CA SER A 444 0.23 17.55 -5.41
C SER A 444 -0.94 17.89 -4.49
N CYS A 445 -0.80 17.62 -3.19
CA CYS A 445 -1.83 17.91 -2.19
C CYS A 445 -2.15 19.41 -2.09
N LEU A 446 -1.11 20.26 -2.05
CA LEU A 446 -1.27 21.71 -1.96
C LEU A 446 -1.99 22.29 -3.18
N VAL A 447 -1.59 21.88 -4.39
CA VAL A 447 -2.27 22.30 -5.63
C VAL A 447 -3.73 21.87 -5.64
N SER A 448 -3.99 20.61 -5.28
CA SER A 448 -5.36 20.08 -5.19
C SER A 448 -6.20 20.86 -4.17
N LEU A 449 -5.62 21.24 -3.01
CA LEU A 449 -6.28 22.07 -2.00
C LEU A 449 -6.72 23.42 -2.58
N VAL A 450 -5.79 24.13 -3.21
CA VAL A 450 -6.05 25.45 -3.79
C VAL A 450 -7.20 25.39 -4.80
N VAL A 451 -7.16 24.42 -5.73
CA VAL A 451 -8.21 24.25 -6.74
C VAL A 451 -9.56 23.91 -6.10
N CYS A 452 -9.58 23.06 -5.08
CA CYS A 452 -10.82 22.76 -4.35
C CYS A 452 -11.36 23.96 -3.56
N LEU A 453 -10.50 24.78 -2.93
CA LEU A 453 -10.93 26.00 -2.23
C LEU A 453 -11.52 27.03 -3.20
N ILE A 454 -10.94 27.20 -4.38
CA ILE A 454 -11.51 28.01 -5.46
C ILE A 454 -12.89 27.46 -5.85
N GLY A 455 -12.99 26.13 -6.01
CA GLY A 455 -14.27 25.49 -6.33
C GLY A 455 -15.35 25.70 -5.26
N LEU A 456 -14.98 25.61 -3.98
CA LEU A 456 -15.92 25.86 -2.86
C LEU A 456 -16.39 27.34 -2.81
N ALA A 457 -15.55 28.27 -3.23
CA ALA A 457 -15.88 29.69 -3.26
C ALA A 457 -16.77 30.09 -4.45
N LEU A 458 -16.57 29.45 -5.61
CA LEU A 458 -17.25 29.83 -6.86
C LEU A 458 -18.46 28.97 -7.21
N TYR A 459 -18.59 27.75 -6.68
CA TYR A 459 -19.67 26.83 -7.01
C TYR A 459 -20.79 26.88 -5.98
N ASN A 460 -22.01 27.20 -6.44
CA ASN A 460 -23.16 27.48 -5.58
C ASN A 460 -24.16 26.31 -5.45
N ASP A 461 -24.14 25.34 -6.38
CA ASP A 461 -25.10 24.25 -6.35
C ASP A 461 -24.81 23.26 -5.23
N GLU A 462 -25.87 22.83 -4.55
CA GLU A 462 -25.75 21.86 -3.46
C GLU A 462 -26.04 20.43 -3.95
N PHE A 463 -25.17 19.52 -3.56
CA PHE A 463 -25.33 18.10 -3.85
C PHE A 463 -26.34 17.44 -2.91
N ASN A 464 -27.32 16.74 -3.48
CA ASN A 464 -28.27 15.94 -2.69
C ASN A 464 -27.63 14.59 -2.31
N TRP A 465 -27.41 14.40 -1.01
CA TRP A 465 -26.80 13.19 -0.45
C TRP A 465 -27.62 11.91 -0.65
N GLU A 466 -28.94 11.99 -0.84
CA GLU A 466 -29.78 10.83 -1.11
C GLU A 466 -29.41 10.10 -2.40
N ARG A 467 -28.80 10.80 -3.37
CA ARG A 467 -28.30 10.18 -4.61
C ARG A 467 -27.23 9.14 -4.34
N LEU A 468 -26.38 9.32 -3.32
CA LEU A 468 -25.39 8.33 -2.90
C LEU A 468 -26.06 7.11 -2.27
N GLN A 469 -27.11 7.29 -1.45
CA GLN A 469 -27.85 6.19 -0.84
C GLN A 469 -28.58 5.33 -1.87
N ARG A 470 -29.15 5.97 -2.89
CA ARG A 470 -29.85 5.30 -4.00
C ARG A 470 -28.89 4.77 -5.07
N MET A 471 -27.63 5.18 -5.05
CA MET A 471 -26.63 4.88 -6.09
C MET A 471 -27.10 5.33 -7.48
N GLU A 472 -27.71 6.49 -7.58
CA GLU A 472 -28.18 7.10 -8.84
C GLU A 472 -26.96 7.58 -9.65
N LYS A 473 -26.59 6.78 -10.66
CA LYS A 473 -25.42 7.00 -11.54
C LYS A 473 -25.75 7.82 -12.78
#